data_a1daed2d72e79ab360d321164e1eb2e3
#
_entry.id   a1daed2d72e79ab360d321164e1eb2e3
#
_cell.length_a   1.000
_cell.length_b   1.000
_cell.length_c   1.000
_cell.angle_alpha   90.00
_cell.angle_beta   90.00
_cell.angle_gamma   90.00
#
_symmetry.space_group_name_H-M   'P 1'
#
loop_
_entity.id
_entity.type
_entity.pdbx_description
1 polymer ?
#
loop_
_entity_poly.entity_id
_entity_poly.type
_entity_poly.pdbx_seq_one_letter_code
_entity_poly.pdbx_strand_id
1 'polypeptide(L)'
;LQSRGLGDVYKRQFLDGVKRDKWIWSGDAYQSFFVNQYLLADPDIDQRTLLALRGNDPMTRHINTIMDYSLFWILGVLYHYEAYGDLEFVRQVYPKMCSLMEFCEGQLDENGFLVGRENDWIYIDWADMDKTGALCAEQMLFAACWQTMAKVSAALGEENPEYMEKYEKLIGQIRKFYWDQEKGAFIDSFESGKRNVTHHANIFAILFHIATQEEQEKILANVIKNDAIPAITTPYFNFFELDMLCQTGNLEFVLNKIRNYWGGMLDRGAVTFWEEFDPEAPVETQYDMYGDRFGKSLCHAWAASPIYFLAKYFMGLKFTGVGGKEFVVESHTEFFDSFDCTLPVAEGQVHIVWDGNELKVEKTAHRLDL
;
A
#
# COMPACT_ATOMS: atom_id res chain seq x y z
N LEU A 1 30.17 8.17 -1.00
CA LEU A 1 29.01 7.88 -1.88
C LEU A 1 29.13 6.47 -2.49
N GLN A 2 30.29 6.07 -3.01
CA GLN A 2 30.49 4.72 -3.58
C GLN A 2 30.36 3.60 -2.52
N SER A 3 30.84 3.82 -1.30
CA SER A 3 30.74 2.80 -0.24
C SER A 3 29.31 2.64 0.29
N ARG A 4 28.45 3.67 0.20
CA ARG A 4 27.06 3.59 0.60
C ARG A 4 26.21 2.89 -0.45
N GLY A 5 26.40 3.22 -1.74
CA GLY A 5 25.75 2.49 -2.84
C GLY A 5 26.07 1.01 -2.85
N LEU A 6 27.35 0.65 -2.58
CA LEU A 6 27.75 -0.75 -2.40
C LEU A 6 27.12 -1.39 -1.16
N GLY A 7 26.92 -0.63 -0.06
CA GLY A 7 26.21 -1.11 1.13
C GLY A 7 24.76 -1.48 0.84
N ASP A 8 24.09 -0.69 0.02
CA ASP A 8 22.69 -0.93 -0.37
C ASP A 8 22.57 -2.14 -1.30
N VAL A 9 23.48 -2.29 -2.27
CA VAL A 9 23.57 -3.48 -3.13
C VAL A 9 23.81 -4.76 -2.32
N TYR A 10 24.63 -4.70 -1.29
CA TYR A 10 24.89 -5.87 -0.42
C TYR A 10 23.76 -6.17 0.55
N LYS A 11 23.01 -5.15 1.00
CA LYS A 11 21.88 -5.35 1.90
C LYS A 11 20.65 -5.86 1.17
N ARG A 12 20.47 -5.47 -0.11
CA ARG A 12 19.30 -5.82 -0.93
C ARG A 12 17.99 -5.65 -0.14
N GLN A 13 17.70 -4.42 0.24
CA GLN A 13 16.50 -4.03 0.98
C GLN A 13 15.91 -2.78 0.35
N PHE A 14 14.59 -2.61 0.45
CA PHE A 14 13.96 -1.37 0.05
C PHE A 14 14.26 -0.27 1.08
N LEU A 15 14.76 0.85 0.58
CA LEU A 15 14.93 2.07 1.35
C LEU A 15 13.89 3.08 0.89
N ASP A 16 13.48 3.98 1.80
CA ASP A 16 12.55 5.09 1.52
C ASP A 16 13.04 5.99 0.39
N GLY A 17 14.27 6.48 0.50
CA GLY A 17 14.87 7.38 -0.48
C GLY A 17 16.37 7.47 -0.39
N VAL A 18 16.99 8.15 -1.36
CA VAL A 18 18.45 8.25 -1.48
C VAL A 18 19.04 9.48 -0.78
N LYS A 19 18.22 10.47 -0.45
CA LYS A 19 18.68 11.76 0.07
C LYS A 19 18.68 11.84 1.59
N ARG A 20 17.53 11.60 2.21
CA ARG A 20 17.32 11.74 3.65
C ARG A 20 17.32 10.37 4.28
N ASP A 21 16.77 10.12 5.36
CA ASP A 21 16.67 8.93 6.20
C ASP A 21 17.52 7.71 5.74
N LYS A 22 17.37 7.28 4.50
CA LYS A 22 18.08 6.11 3.91
C LYS A 22 17.89 4.88 4.78
N TRP A 23 16.64 4.71 5.19
CA TRP A 23 16.24 3.72 6.15
C TRP A 23 15.16 2.81 5.57
N ILE A 24 14.85 1.76 6.29
CA ILE A 24 13.76 0.85 5.93
C ILE A 24 12.53 1.28 6.70
N TRP A 25 11.51 1.75 5.98
CA TRP A 25 10.22 2.12 6.53
C TRP A 25 9.16 1.13 6.06
N SER A 26 8.33 0.61 6.99
CA SER A 26 7.43 -0.49 6.68
C SER A 26 6.31 -0.10 5.72
N GLY A 27 5.76 1.11 5.84
CA GLY A 27 4.77 1.62 4.90
C GLY A 27 5.30 1.78 3.48
N ASP A 28 6.53 2.32 3.33
CA ASP A 28 7.23 2.44 2.04
C ASP A 28 7.53 1.07 1.43
N ALA A 29 8.01 0.15 2.27
CA ALA A 29 8.34 -1.20 1.84
C ALA A 29 7.11 -1.95 1.35
N TYR A 30 5.97 -1.81 2.03
CA TYR A 30 4.72 -2.45 1.63
C TYR A 30 4.36 -2.12 0.18
N GLN A 31 4.37 -0.83 -0.19
CA GLN A 31 4.11 -0.40 -1.57
C GLN A 31 5.20 -0.87 -2.55
N SER A 32 6.44 -0.87 -2.09
CA SER A 32 7.57 -1.31 -2.91
C SER A 32 7.49 -2.79 -3.29
N PHE A 33 6.87 -3.66 -2.48
CA PHE A 33 6.65 -5.07 -2.83
C PHE A 33 5.75 -5.21 -4.06
N PHE A 34 4.71 -4.38 -4.19
CA PHE A 34 3.85 -4.37 -5.39
C PHE A 34 4.62 -3.94 -6.63
N VAL A 35 5.44 -2.90 -6.52
CA VAL A 35 6.31 -2.45 -7.62
C VAL A 35 7.34 -3.51 -7.98
N ASN A 36 7.95 -4.16 -6.98
CA ASN A 36 8.94 -5.23 -7.18
C ASN A 36 8.38 -6.38 -8.02
N GLN A 37 7.18 -6.83 -7.75
CA GLN A 37 6.56 -7.94 -8.48
C GLN A 37 6.49 -7.67 -10.00
N TYR A 38 6.25 -6.42 -10.40
CA TYR A 38 6.08 -6.03 -11.81
C TYR A 38 7.34 -5.44 -12.46
N LEU A 39 8.39 -5.16 -11.68
CA LEU A 39 9.62 -4.56 -12.19
C LEU A 39 10.81 -5.51 -12.12
N LEU A 40 11.14 -5.97 -10.92
CA LEU A 40 12.32 -6.82 -10.68
C LEU A 40 11.93 -8.29 -10.46
N ALA A 41 10.78 -8.54 -9.85
CA ALA A 41 10.30 -9.83 -9.37
C ALA A 41 11.40 -10.60 -8.59
N ASP A 42 12.03 -9.91 -7.65
CA ASP A 42 13.11 -10.45 -6.80
C ASP A 42 12.57 -10.70 -5.37
N PRO A 43 12.21 -11.94 -5.02
CA PRO A 43 11.68 -12.29 -3.71
C PRO A 43 12.67 -12.06 -2.57
N ASP A 44 13.97 -12.16 -2.84
CA ASP A 44 15.01 -11.99 -1.82
C ASP A 44 15.02 -10.57 -1.23
N ILE A 45 14.68 -9.56 -2.04
CA ILE A 45 14.60 -8.16 -1.58
C ILE A 45 13.46 -8.02 -0.56
N ASP A 46 12.29 -8.57 -0.87
CA ASP A 46 11.12 -8.54 0.02
C ASP A 46 11.42 -9.24 1.34
N GLN A 47 11.94 -10.48 1.29
CA GLN A 47 12.29 -11.26 2.48
C GLN A 47 13.27 -10.53 3.39
N ARG A 48 14.36 -10.01 2.82
CA ARG A 48 15.38 -9.27 3.58
C ARG A 48 14.81 -8.00 4.21
N THR A 49 13.93 -7.30 3.49
CA THR A 49 13.24 -6.11 4.00
C THR A 49 12.31 -6.47 5.14
N LEU A 50 11.47 -7.50 4.98
CA LEU A 50 10.57 -7.97 6.02
C LEU A 50 11.31 -8.43 7.29
N LEU A 51 12.40 -9.18 7.14
CA LEU A 51 13.21 -9.64 8.28
C LEU A 51 13.88 -8.47 9.02
N ALA A 52 14.41 -7.50 8.28
CA ALA A 52 15.08 -6.34 8.87
C ALA A 52 14.12 -5.41 9.62
N LEU A 53 12.91 -5.21 9.09
CA LEU A 53 11.88 -4.39 9.72
C LEU A 53 11.40 -4.96 11.06
N ARG A 54 11.16 -6.28 11.10
CA ARG A 54 10.53 -6.93 12.27
C ARG A 54 11.48 -7.05 13.48
N GLY A 55 12.76 -7.25 13.23
CA GLY A 55 13.74 -7.43 14.29
C GLY A 55 13.51 -8.68 15.15
N ASN A 56 13.85 -8.59 16.43
CA ASN A 56 13.82 -9.69 17.39
C ASN A 56 12.59 -9.62 18.31
N ASP A 57 12.20 -10.78 18.85
CA ASP A 57 11.23 -10.90 19.94
C ASP A 57 11.91 -10.83 21.32
N PRO A 58 11.16 -10.45 22.39
CA PRO A 58 9.76 -10.01 22.34
C PRO A 58 9.61 -8.62 21.76
N MET A 59 8.40 -8.34 21.20
CA MET A 59 8.04 -6.98 20.76
C MET A 59 7.98 -6.05 21.96
N THR A 60 8.70 -4.92 21.87
CA THR A 60 8.71 -3.88 22.92
C THR A 60 8.26 -2.52 22.41
N ARG A 61 8.17 -2.36 21.09
CA ARG A 61 7.73 -1.14 20.41
C ARG A 61 7.22 -1.49 19.00
N HIS A 62 6.40 -0.64 18.44
CA HIS A 62 5.97 -0.76 17.04
C HIS A 62 7.15 -0.65 16.07
N ILE A 63 7.01 -1.27 14.90
CA ILE A 63 7.98 -1.16 13.81
C ILE A 63 8.10 0.33 13.43
N ASN A 64 9.31 0.82 13.31
CA ASN A 64 9.61 2.24 13.11
C ASN A 64 8.99 3.20 14.16
N THR A 65 8.52 2.69 15.29
CA THR A 65 7.72 3.39 16.32
C THR A 65 6.33 3.85 15.85
N ILE A 66 5.87 3.38 14.69
CA ILE A 66 4.62 3.77 14.04
C ILE A 66 3.67 2.57 14.05
N MET A 67 2.44 2.79 14.52
CA MET A 67 1.46 1.71 14.71
C MET A 67 1.03 1.09 13.39
N ASP A 68 0.55 1.91 12.45
CA ASP A 68 0.15 1.46 11.11
C ASP A 68 1.29 0.78 10.34
N TYR A 69 2.55 1.16 10.57
CA TYR A 69 3.70 0.49 9.95
C TYR A 69 3.91 -0.95 10.45
N SER A 70 3.54 -1.23 11.71
CA SER A 70 3.50 -2.60 12.22
C SER A 70 2.43 -3.44 11.51
N LEU A 71 1.27 -2.83 11.23
CA LEU A 71 0.18 -3.49 10.53
C LEU A 71 0.51 -3.74 9.05
N PHE A 72 1.14 -2.78 8.37
CA PHE A 72 1.63 -2.99 7.00
C PHE A 72 2.66 -4.10 6.89
N TRP A 73 3.47 -4.36 7.92
CA TRP A 73 4.38 -5.49 7.93
C TRP A 73 3.62 -6.84 7.87
N ILE A 74 2.53 -6.98 8.62
CA ILE A 74 1.65 -8.18 8.57
C ILE A 74 1.10 -8.37 7.16
N LEU A 75 0.54 -7.30 6.56
CA LEU A 75 0.00 -7.33 5.20
C LEU A 75 1.09 -7.65 4.16
N GLY A 76 2.29 -7.13 4.36
CA GLY A 76 3.45 -7.37 3.50
C GLY A 76 3.88 -8.83 3.44
N VAL A 77 3.79 -9.56 4.57
CA VAL A 77 4.08 -11.00 4.58
C VAL A 77 3.07 -11.78 3.74
N LEU A 78 1.78 -11.46 3.84
CA LEU A 78 0.77 -12.08 2.99
C LEU A 78 1.00 -11.77 1.51
N TYR A 79 1.28 -10.49 1.19
CA TYR A 79 1.55 -10.09 -0.18
C TYR A 79 2.74 -10.84 -0.78
N HIS A 80 3.83 -10.97 -0.03
CA HIS A 80 5.00 -11.74 -0.45
C HIS A 80 4.63 -13.21 -0.74
N TYR A 81 3.81 -13.82 0.11
CA TYR A 81 3.32 -15.18 -0.12
C TYR A 81 2.47 -15.28 -1.39
N GLU A 82 1.52 -14.39 -1.57
CA GLU A 82 0.65 -14.37 -2.76
C GLU A 82 1.46 -14.15 -4.03
N ALA A 83 2.47 -13.26 -3.99
CA ALA A 83 3.32 -12.94 -5.13
C ALA A 83 4.29 -14.06 -5.53
N TYR A 84 4.91 -14.74 -4.55
CA TYR A 84 6.02 -15.67 -4.82
C TYR A 84 5.77 -17.11 -4.38
N GLY A 85 4.73 -17.37 -3.58
CA GLY A 85 4.38 -18.72 -3.12
C GLY A 85 5.34 -19.31 -2.09
N ASP A 86 6.15 -18.48 -1.44
CA ASP A 86 7.18 -18.90 -0.51
C ASP A 86 6.61 -19.24 0.86
N LEU A 87 6.05 -20.44 0.97
CA LEU A 87 5.46 -20.95 2.20
C LEU A 87 6.52 -21.23 3.28
N GLU A 88 7.76 -21.51 2.88
CA GLU A 88 8.85 -21.75 3.83
C GLU A 88 9.21 -20.47 4.58
N PHE A 89 9.38 -19.37 3.85
CA PHE A 89 9.58 -18.06 4.46
C PHE A 89 8.42 -17.66 5.37
N VAL A 90 7.18 -17.85 4.92
CA VAL A 90 5.99 -17.56 5.73
C VAL A 90 6.02 -18.37 7.03
N ARG A 91 6.33 -19.66 6.98
CA ARG A 91 6.47 -20.53 8.17
C ARG A 91 7.54 -20.00 9.13
N GLN A 92 8.65 -19.51 8.59
CA GLN A 92 9.74 -18.94 9.41
C GLN A 92 9.28 -17.68 10.16
N VAL A 93 8.48 -16.81 9.54
CA VAL A 93 8.08 -15.52 10.12
C VAL A 93 6.73 -15.56 10.85
N TYR A 94 5.93 -16.60 10.67
CA TYR A 94 4.61 -16.72 11.30
C TYR A 94 4.61 -16.57 12.83
N PRO A 95 5.55 -17.15 13.61
CA PRO A 95 5.64 -16.87 15.04
C PRO A 95 5.84 -15.38 15.36
N LYS A 96 6.55 -14.65 14.48
CA LYS A 96 6.75 -13.20 14.61
C LYS A 96 5.49 -12.40 14.27
N MET A 97 4.64 -12.91 13.37
CA MET A 97 3.32 -12.34 13.11
C MET A 97 2.42 -12.50 14.33
N CYS A 98 2.36 -13.69 14.92
CA CYS A 98 1.60 -13.96 16.14
C CYS A 98 2.03 -13.03 17.28
N SER A 99 3.33 -12.94 17.56
CA SER A 99 3.89 -12.09 18.60
C SER A 99 3.58 -10.60 18.38
N LEU A 100 3.55 -10.14 17.12
CA LEU A 100 3.17 -8.76 16.79
C LEU A 100 1.67 -8.51 17.02
N MET A 101 0.82 -9.45 16.63
CA MET A 101 -0.61 -9.32 16.86
C MET A 101 -0.95 -9.35 18.35
N GLU A 102 -0.31 -10.23 19.14
CA GLU A 102 -0.43 -10.24 20.61
C GLU A 102 0.03 -8.91 21.23
N PHE A 103 1.12 -8.33 20.73
CA PHE A 103 1.60 -7.02 21.16
C PHE A 103 0.58 -5.92 20.88
N CYS A 104 -0.09 -5.94 19.72
CA CYS A 104 -1.18 -5.01 19.39
C CYS A 104 -2.41 -5.25 20.27
N GLU A 105 -2.81 -6.51 20.53
CA GLU A 105 -3.93 -6.84 21.42
C GLU A 105 -3.73 -6.31 22.85
N GLY A 106 -2.50 -6.28 23.32
CA GLY A 106 -2.17 -5.70 24.63
C GLY A 106 -2.36 -4.17 24.73
N GLN A 107 -2.79 -3.52 23.65
CA GLN A 107 -2.95 -2.07 23.54
C GLN A 107 -4.37 -1.65 23.13
N LEU A 108 -5.34 -2.54 23.30
CA LEU A 108 -6.73 -2.26 22.98
C LEU A 108 -7.40 -1.45 24.12
N ASP A 109 -8.26 -0.53 23.72
CA ASP A 109 -9.17 0.17 24.65
C ASP A 109 -10.36 -0.71 25.09
N GLU A 110 -11.24 -0.12 25.89
CA GLU A 110 -12.46 -0.80 26.37
C GLU A 110 -13.46 -1.17 25.26
N ASN A 111 -13.38 -0.51 24.10
CA ASN A 111 -14.20 -0.79 22.93
C ASN A 111 -13.56 -1.86 22.01
N GLY A 112 -12.32 -2.24 22.30
CA GLY A 112 -11.55 -3.19 21.50
C GLY A 112 -10.82 -2.56 20.32
N PHE A 113 -10.59 -1.25 20.35
CA PHE A 113 -9.83 -0.52 19.35
C PHE A 113 -8.34 -0.43 19.73
N LEU A 114 -7.47 -0.56 18.75
CA LEU A 114 -6.05 -0.34 18.91
C LEU A 114 -5.77 1.16 19.10
N VAL A 115 -5.24 1.54 20.25
CA VAL A 115 -5.00 2.94 20.62
C VAL A 115 -3.53 3.28 20.85
N GLY A 116 -2.67 2.26 20.98
CA GLY A 116 -1.25 2.45 21.25
C GLY A 116 -0.96 2.88 22.70
N ARG A 117 0.29 3.21 22.94
CA ARG A 117 0.81 3.68 24.23
C ARG A 117 1.27 5.13 24.09
N GLU A 118 1.64 5.76 25.19
CA GLU A 118 2.03 7.18 25.26
C GLU A 118 3.07 7.64 24.20
N ASN A 119 3.99 6.76 23.82
CA ASN A 119 5.05 7.09 22.84
C ASN A 119 4.86 6.43 21.47
N ASP A 120 3.75 5.73 21.26
CA ASP A 120 3.39 5.19 19.95
C ASP A 120 2.62 6.27 19.17
N TRP A 121 2.77 6.31 17.87
CA TRP A 121 2.04 7.26 17.05
C TRP A 121 1.53 6.63 15.76
N ILE A 122 0.53 7.27 15.18
CA ILE A 122 -0.15 6.84 13.97
C ILE A 122 0.22 7.81 12.87
N TYR A 123 0.75 7.30 11.78
CA TYR A 123 1.08 8.10 10.62
C TYR A 123 -0.13 8.20 9.67
N ILE A 124 -0.59 7.09 9.11
CA ILE A 124 -1.57 6.93 8.03
C ILE A 124 -1.20 7.77 6.80
N ASP A 125 -1.11 9.10 6.94
CA ASP A 125 -0.74 10.03 5.88
C ASP A 125 -0.40 11.41 6.46
N TRP A 126 0.25 12.25 5.66
CA TRP A 126 0.40 13.70 5.90
C TRP A 126 -0.87 14.44 5.47
N ALA A 127 -1.96 14.19 6.16
CA ALA A 127 -3.25 14.79 5.87
C ALA A 127 -3.87 15.41 7.13
N ASP A 128 -4.67 16.45 6.95
CA ASP A 128 -5.46 17.05 8.01
C ASP A 128 -6.68 16.15 8.32
N MET A 129 -6.45 15.13 9.16
CA MET A 129 -7.49 14.22 9.65
C MET A 129 -7.65 14.34 11.16
N ASP A 130 -8.81 13.99 11.66
CA ASP A 130 -9.07 13.98 13.10
C ASP A 130 -8.47 12.73 13.76
N LYS A 131 -7.26 12.87 14.28
CA LYS A 131 -6.52 11.81 14.98
C LYS A 131 -6.80 11.76 16.49
N THR A 132 -7.95 12.21 16.95
CA THR A 132 -8.33 12.16 18.39
C THR A 132 -8.73 10.73 18.77
N GLY A 133 -8.05 10.16 19.78
CA GLY A 133 -8.33 8.81 20.26
C GLY A 133 -8.07 7.71 19.22
N ALA A 134 -8.93 6.70 19.17
CA ALA A 134 -8.82 5.62 18.19
C ALA A 134 -9.17 6.12 16.78
N LEU A 135 -8.24 6.00 15.83
CA LEU A 135 -8.41 6.45 14.45
C LEU A 135 -9.04 5.34 13.59
N CYS A 136 -10.12 5.65 12.87
CA CYS A 136 -10.85 4.68 12.05
C CYS A 136 -9.96 3.97 11.02
N ALA A 137 -9.12 4.72 10.29
CA ALA A 137 -8.22 4.14 9.30
C ALA A 137 -7.25 3.10 9.90
N GLU A 138 -6.77 3.34 11.13
CA GLU A 138 -5.94 2.38 11.86
C GLU A 138 -6.72 1.11 12.19
N GLN A 139 -7.99 1.24 12.60
CA GLN A 139 -8.83 0.08 12.91
C GLN A 139 -9.16 -0.75 11.65
N MET A 140 -9.30 -0.10 10.48
CA MET A 140 -9.47 -0.81 9.21
C MET A 140 -8.22 -1.65 8.87
N LEU A 141 -7.02 -1.09 9.05
CA LEU A 141 -5.76 -1.84 8.89
C LEU A 141 -5.65 -2.99 9.88
N PHE A 142 -6.00 -2.75 11.14
CA PHE A 142 -5.95 -3.80 12.17
C PHE A 142 -6.92 -4.94 11.87
N ALA A 143 -8.13 -4.63 11.35
CA ALA A 143 -9.07 -5.64 10.88
C ALA A 143 -8.49 -6.44 9.69
N ALA A 144 -7.87 -5.77 8.72
CA ALA A 144 -7.20 -6.44 7.60
C ALA A 144 -6.06 -7.38 8.07
N CYS A 145 -5.37 -7.04 9.16
CA CYS A 145 -4.38 -7.93 9.76
C CYS A 145 -5.00 -9.22 10.30
N TRP A 146 -6.18 -9.20 10.91
CA TRP A 146 -6.86 -10.42 11.35
C TRP A 146 -7.27 -11.31 10.18
N GLN A 147 -7.79 -10.74 9.09
CA GLN A 147 -8.03 -11.49 7.85
C GLN A 147 -6.74 -12.10 7.31
N THR A 148 -5.65 -11.35 7.34
CA THR A 148 -4.32 -11.81 6.92
C THR A 148 -3.85 -12.98 7.76
N MET A 149 -3.98 -12.92 9.09
CA MET A 149 -3.63 -14.00 9.99
C MET A 149 -4.43 -15.28 9.69
N ALA A 150 -5.72 -15.13 9.41
CA ALA A 150 -6.57 -16.28 9.03
C ALA A 150 -6.10 -16.91 7.71
N LYS A 151 -5.82 -16.10 6.67
CA LYS A 151 -5.32 -16.60 5.38
C LYS A 151 -3.96 -17.29 5.51
N VAL A 152 -3.03 -16.68 6.25
CA VAL A 152 -1.69 -17.22 6.45
C VAL A 152 -1.73 -18.53 7.25
N SER A 153 -2.49 -18.60 8.35
CA SER A 153 -2.62 -19.83 9.13
C SER A 153 -3.23 -20.97 8.32
N ALA A 154 -4.24 -20.68 7.50
CA ALA A 154 -4.83 -21.66 6.58
C ALA A 154 -3.81 -22.16 5.54
N ALA A 155 -3.02 -21.27 4.95
CA ALA A 155 -1.98 -21.63 4.00
C ALA A 155 -0.89 -22.52 4.63
N LEU A 156 -0.61 -22.35 5.93
CA LEU A 156 0.32 -23.18 6.69
C LEU A 156 -0.27 -24.52 7.12
N GLY A 157 -1.58 -24.72 6.97
CA GLY A 157 -2.31 -25.88 7.51
C GLY A 157 -2.53 -25.81 9.02
N GLU A 158 -2.50 -24.62 9.59
CA GLU A 158 -2.65 -24.31 11.01
C GLU A 158 -3.85 -23.39 11.23
N GLU A 159 -4.99 -23.71 10.60
CA GLU A 159 -6.19 -22.88 10.67
C GLU A 159 -6.57 -22.51 12.10
N ASN A 160 -6.75 -21.22 12.35
CA ASN A 160 -7.21 -20.70 13.63
C ASN A 160 -8.48 -19.85 13.44
N PRO A 161 -9.67 -20.39 13.79
CA PRO A 161 -10.94 -19.69 13.61
C PRO A 161 -11.06 -18.43 14.48
N GLU A 162 -10.30 -18.34 15.57
CA GLU A 162 -10.30 -17.15 16.46
C GLU A 162 -9.91 -15.86 15.71
N TYR A 163 -9.09 -15.96 14.66
CA TYR A 163 -8.70 -14.78 13.89
C TYR A 163 -9.91 -14.15 13.16
N MET A 164 -10.78 -14.99 12.59
CA MET A 164 -11.99 -14.48 11.97
C MET A 164 -13.03 -14.00 12.99
N GLU A 165 -13.11 -14.61 14.16
CA GLU A 165 -13.96 -14.14 15.26
C GLU A 165 -13.51 -12.74 15.73
N LYS A 166 -12.20 -12.50 15.85
CA LYS A 166 -11.62 -11.18 16.20
C LYS A 166 -11.91 -10.17 15.11
N TYR A 167 -11.77 -10.55 13.84
CA TYR A 167 -12.12 -9.72 12.69
C TYR A 167 -13.59 -9.27 12.76
N GLU A 168 -14.52 -10.21 12.85
CA GLU A 168 -15.98 -9.92 12.85
C GLU A 168 -16.37 -9.02 14.04
N LYS A 169 -15.81 -9.29 15.21
CA LYS A 169 -16.02 -8.45 16.39
C LYS A 169 -15.55 -7.01 16.16
N LEU A 170 -14.33 -6.86 15.60
CA LEU A 170 -13.77 -5.53 15.33
C LEU A 170 -14.58 -4.78 14.28
N ILE A 171 -15.00 -5.46 13.20
CA ILE A 171 -15.87 -4.86 12.17
C ILE A 171 -17.20 -4.39 12.75
N GLY A 172 -17.80 -5.20 13.65
CA GLY A 172 -19.01 -4.80 14.36
C GLY A 172 -18.83 -3.50 15.17
N GLN A 173 -17.69 -3.36 15.84
CA GLN A 173 -17.36 -2.13 16.58
C GLN A 173 -17.05 -0.95 15.64
N ILE A 174 -16.30 -1.18 14.56
CA ILE A 174 -16.01 -0.13 13.56
C ILE A 174 -17.33 0.43 13.00
N ARG A 175 -18.25 -0.42 12.59
CA ARG A 175 -19.56 0.03 12.07
C ARG A 175 -20.36 0.80 13.10
N LYS A 176 -20.39 0.34 14.34
CA LYS A 176 -21.13 0.96 15.43
C LYS A 176 -20.64 2.37 15.77
N PHE A 177 -19.35 2.60 15.73
CA PHE A 177 -18.75 3.85 16.23
C PHE A 177 -18.40 4.83 15.11
N TYR A 178 -18.03 4.34 13.92
CA TYR A 178 -17.50 5.20 12.85
C TYR A 178 -18.43 5.37 11.64
N TRP A 179 -19.37 4.45 11.40
CA TRP A 179 -20.30 4.64 10.28
C TRP A 179 -21.27 5.77 10.53
N ASP A 180 -21.25 6.79 9.69
CA ASP A 180 -22.18 7.91 9.70
C ASP A 180 -23.24 7.70 8.64
N GLN A 181 -24.47 7.38 9.07
CA GLN A 181 -25.57 7.08 8.16
C GLN A 181 -26.02 8.31 7.33
N GLU A 182 -25.89 9.51 7.88
CA GLU A 182 -26.28 10.74 7.17
C GLU A 182 -25.25 11.12 6.12
N LYS A 183 -23.96 10.94 6.42
CA LYS A 183 -22.86 11.17 5.49
C LYS A 183 -22.70 10.02 4.50
N GLY A 184 -23.17 8.80 4.84
CA GLY A 184 -22.93 7.59 4.07
C GLY A 184 -21.43 7.27 3.96
N ALA A 185 -20.70 7.45 5.05
CA ALA A 185 -19.24 7.34 5.10
C ALA A 185 -18.75 6.97 6.51
N PHE A 186 -17.53 6.46 6.61
CA PHE A 186 -16.81 6.31 7.88
C PHE A 186 -16.14 7.62 8.27
N ILE A 187 -16.34 8.03 9.52
CA ILE A 187 -15.68 9.22 10.12
C ILE A 187 -14.29 8.87 10.62
N ASP A 188 -13.39 9.85 10.73
CA ASP A 188 -12.01 9.64 11.18
C ASP A 188 -11.94 9.20 12.64
N SER A 189 -12.66 9.92 13.52
CA SER A 189 -12.74 9.68 14.96
C SER A 189 -14.15 9.93 15.49
N PHE A 190 -14.58 9.09 16.43
CA PHE A 190 -15.84 9.30 17.17
C PHE A 190 -15.64 10.06 18.46
N GLU A 191 -14.45 10.07 19.02
CA GLU A 191 -14.15 10.62 20.36
C GLU A 191 -14.14 12.14 20.38
N SER A 192 -13.73 12.79 19.29
CA SER A 192 -13.71 14.25 19.21
C SER A 192 -15.09 14.89 19.09
N GLY A 193 -16.09 14.14 18.67
CA GLY A 193 -17.43 14.63 18.34
C GLY A 193 -17.53 15.47 17.07
N LYS A 194 -16.42 15.74 16.36
CA LYS A 194 -16.42 16.52 15.09
C LYS A 194 -17.05 15.78 13.94
N ARG A 195 -17.04 14.44 13.95
CA ARG A 195 -17.52 13.56 12.87
C ARG A 195 -16.89 13.92 11.52
N ASN A 196 -15.58 14.24 11.52
CA ASN A 196 -14.84 14.55 10.32
C ASN A 196 -14.75 13.31 9.39
N VAL A 197 -14.78 13.55 8.08
CA VAL A 197 -14.65 12.50 7.06
C VAL A 197 -13.49 12.86 6.15
N THR A 198 -12.54 11.92 6.01
CA THR A 198 -11.49 11.98 5.01
C THR A 198 -11.55 10.75 4.10
N HIS A 199 -10.77 10.74 3.05
CA HIS A 199 -10.67 9.61 2.12
C HIS A 199 -10.15 8.33 2.80
N HIS A 200 -9.25 8.45 3.78
CA HIS A 200 -8.36 7.38 4.25
C HIS A 200 -9.09 6.13 4.77
N ALA A 201 -9.94 6.27 5.80
CA ALA A 201 -10.71 5.14 6.32
C ALA A 201 -11.66 4.57 5.27
N ASN A 202 -12.24 5.42 4.44
CA ASN A 202 -13.20 5.06 3.41
C ASN A 202 -12.55 4.27 2.26
N ILE A 203 -11.31 4.62 1.88
CA ILE A 203 -10.51 3.85 0.92
C ILE A 203 -10.19 2.46 1.50
N PHE A 204 -9.72 2.38 2.74
CA PHE A 204 -9.42 1.10 3.38
C PHE A 204 -10.66 0.22 3.57
N ALA A 205 -11.83 0.82 3.85
CA ALA A 205 -13.08 0.08 3.95
C ALA A 205 -13.43 -0.67 2.64
N ILE A 206 -13.14 -0.08 1.49
CA ILE A 206 -13.34 -0.71 0.18
C ILE A 206 -12.21 -1.71 -0.11
N LEU A 207 -10.94 -1.31 0.03
CA LEU A 207 -9.77 -2.15 -0.29
C LEU A 207 -9.74 -3.45 0.51
N PHE A 208 -10.09 -3.39 1.78
CA PHE A 208 -10.07 -4.57 2.67
C PHE A 208 -11.43 -5.28 2.73
N HIS A 209 -12.36 -4.95 1.81
CA HIS A 209 -13.68 -5.57 1.70
C HIS A 209 -14.52 -5.48 2.99
N ILE A 210 -14.33 -4.41 3.75
CA ILE A 210 -15.10 -4.12 4.96
C ILE A 210 -16.45 -3.48 4.60
N ALA A 211 -16.46 -2.56 3.63
CA ALA A 211 -17.68 -1.93 3.14
C ALA A 211 -18.55 -2.93 2.36
N THR A 212 -19.85 -2.91 2.63
CA THR A 212 -20.83 -3.60 1.77
C THR A 212 -20.92 -2.91 0.41
N GLN A 213 -21.55 -3.56 -0.58
CA GLN A 213 -21.74 -2.96 -1.90
C GLN A 213 -22.48 -1.62 -1.84
N GLU A 214 -23.52 -1.51 -1.01
CA GLU A 214 -24.28 -0.26 -0.83
C GLU A 214 -23.41 0.84 -0.17
N GLU A 215 -22.62 0.48 0.84
CA GLU A 215 -21.68 1.41 1.49
C GLU A 215 -20.59 1.87 0.51
N GLN A 216 -20.06 0.97 -0.31
CA GLN A 216 -19.07 1.28 -1.34
C GLN A 216 -19.62 2.32 -2.33
N GLU A 217 -20.84 2.16 -2.82
CA GLU A 217 -21.48 3.12 -3.72
C GLU A 217 -21.64 4.50 -3.06
N LYS A 218 -22.05 4.53 -1.79
CA LYS A 218 -22.15 5.77 -1.00
C LYS A 218 -20.77 6.43 -0.79
N ILE A 219 -19.77 5.65 -0.41
CA ILE A 219 -18.39 6.14 -0.21
C ILE A 219 -17.84 6.74 -1.51
N LEU A 220 -17.99 6.04 -2.64
CA LEU A 220 -17.54 6.54 -3.93
C LEU A 220 -18.21 7.86 -4.31
N ALA A 221 -19.52 8.01 -4.05
CA ALA A 221 -20.26 9.22 -4.39
C ALA A 221 -20.03 10.37 -3.39
N ASN A 222 -20.06 10.08 -2.09
CA ASN A 222 -20.10 11.09 -1.05
C ASN A 222 -18.71 11.50 -0.55
N VAL A 223 -17.69 10.66 -0.75
CA VAL A 223 -16.31 10.91 -0.28
C VAL A 223 -15.35 11.04 -1.45
N ILE A 224 -15.17 9.98 -2.25
CA ILE A 224 -14.08 9.90 -3.23
C ILE A 224 -14.29 10.86 -4.42
N LYS A 225 -15.54 11.03 -4.87
CA LYS A 225 -15.93 11.92 -5.98
C LYS A 225 -16.52 13.25 -5.51
N ASN A 226 -16.32 13.60 -4.24
CA ASN A 226 -16.87 14.82 -3.65
C ASN A 226 -15.76 15.85 -3.44
N ASP A 227 -15.72 16.87 -4.30
CA ASP A 227 -14.72 17.94 -4.26
C ASP A 227 -14.73 18.78 -2.96
N ALA A 228 -15.77 18.64 -2.11
CA ALA A 228 -15.81 19.29 -0.81
C ALA A 228 -14.94 18.59 0.24
N ILE A 229 -14.52 17.34 0.00
CA ILE A 229 -13.60 16.60 0.85
C ILE A 229 -12.19 16.74 0.27
N PRO A 230 -11.20 17.19 1.07
CA PRO A 230 -9.83 17.37 0.59
C PRO A 230 -9.27 16.09 -0.06
N ALA A 231 -8.78 16.21 -1.29
CA ALA A 231 -8.18 15.11 -2.02
C ALA A 231 -6.87 14.64 -1.37
N ILE A 232 -6.49 13.39 -1.66
CA ILE A 232 -5.18 12.87 -1.29
C ILE A 232 -4.08 13.62 -2.04
N THR A 233 -3.11 14.15 -1.31
CA THR A 233 -2.01 14.96 -1.83
C THR A 233 -0.67 14.23 -1.85
N THR A 234 -0.51 13.18 -1.03
CA THR A 234 0.75 12.42 -0.98
C THR A 234 0.78 11.31 -2.03
N PRO A 235 1.92 11.02 -2.67
CA PRO A 235 2.03 9.85 -3.53
C PRO A 235 1.89 8.55 -2.72
N TYR A 236 2.25 8.59 -1.42
CA TYR A 236 2.09 7.48 -0.49
C TYR A 236 0.64 7.00 -0.41
N PHE A 237 -0.29 7.86 -0.05
CA PHE A 237 -1.70 7.43 0.09
C PHE A 237 -2.44 7.37 -1.25
N ASN A 238 -1.96 8.06 -2.28
CA ASN A 238 -2.43 7.88 -3.65
C ASN A 238 -2.30 6.42 -4.13
N PHE A 239 -1.34 5.65 -3.64
CA PHE A 239 -1.26 4.21 -3.91
C PHE A 239 -2.58 3.50 -3.55
N PHE A 240 -3.06 3.69 -2.34
CA PHE A 240 -4.28 3.04 -1.85
C PHE A 240 -5.53 3.54 -2.58
N GLU A 241 -5.61 4.85 -2.84
CA GLU A 241 -6.73 5.42 -3.59
C GLU A 241 -6.79 4.88 -5.02
N LEU A 242 -5.66 4.86 -5.72
CA LEU A 242 -5.61 4.36 -7.09
C LEU A 242 -5.88 2.85 -7.16
N ASP A 243 -5.40 2.05 -6.21
CA ASP A 243 -5.69 0.61 -6.18
C ASP A 243 -7.19 0.35 -5.95
N MET A 244 -7.81 1.07 -5.01
CA MET A 244 -9.25 1.03 -4.77
C MET A 244 -10.05 1.44 -6.03
N LEU A 245 -9.65 2.50 -6.71
CA LEU A 245 -10.31 2.97 -7.93
C LEU A 245 -10.13 1.99 -9.10
N CYS A 246 -8.98 1.35 -9.23
CA CYS A 246 -8.77 0.27 -10.20
C CYS A 246 -9.70 -0.92 -9.92
N GLN A 247 -9.78 -1.36 -8.66
CA GLN A 247 -10.62 -2.49 -8.26
C GLN A 247 -12.12 -2.21 -8.46
N THR A 248 -12.51 -0.95 -8.37
CA THR A 248 -13.91 -0.50 -8.59
C THR A 248 -14.21 -0.07 -10.04
N GLY A 249 -13.27 -0.31 -10.99
CA GLY A 249 -13.46 -0.07 -12.42
C GLY A 249 -13.37 1.40 -12.86
N ASN A 250 -12.80 2.29 -12.04
CA ASN A 250 -12.65 3.71 -12.34
C ASN A 250 -11.32 4.03 -13.05
N LEU A 251 -10.94 3.24 -14.07
CA LEU A 251 -9.62 3.30 -14.71
C LEU A 251 -9.31 4.64 -15.38
N GLU A 252 -10.29 5.26 -16.03
CA GLU A 252 -10.09 6.58 -16.64
C GLU A 252 -9.68 7.63 -15.61
N PHE A 253 -10.33 7.64 -14.45
CA PHE A 253 -9.97 8.54 -13.35
C PHE A 253 -8.54 8.28 -12.86
N VAL A 254 -8.17 7.00 -12.70
CA VAL A 254 -6.82 6.59 -12.30
C VAL A 254 -5.77 7.10 -13.29
N LEU A 255 -5.98 6.89 -14.60
CA LEU A 255 -5.03 7.32 -15.62
C LEU A 255 -4.88 8.84 -15.65
N ASN A 256 -5.99 9.57 -15.54
CA ASN A 256 -5.98 11.03 -15.47
C ASN A 256 -5.24 11.53 -14.23
N LYS A 257 -5.42 10.88 -13.07
CA LYS A 257 -4.68 11.23 -11.86
C LYS A 257 -3.19 10.95 -11.99
N ILE A 258 -2.79 9.82 -12.58
CA ILE A 258 -1.38 9.53 -12.90
C ILE A 258 -0.79 10.60 -13.83
N ARG A 259 -1.49 10.96 -14.90
CA ARG A 259 -1.04 12.01 -15.84
C ARG A 259 -0.90 13.37 -15.19
N ASN A 260 -1.84 13.76 -14.35
CA ASN A 260 -1.83 15.08 -13.71
C ASN A 260 -0.80 15.16 -12.58
N TYR A 261 -0.74 14.15 -11.71
CA TYR A 261 0.12 14.18 -10.52
C TYR A 261 1.58 13.86 -10.88
N TRP A 262 1.84 12.67 -11.40
CA TRP A 262 3.22 12.28 -11.77
C TRP A 262 3.68 12.93 -13.07
N GLY A 263 2.79 13.14 -14.03
CA GLY A 263 3.06 13.98 -15.20
C GLY A 263 3.42 15.41 -14.82
N GLY A 264 2.73 15.97 -13.83
CA GLY A 264 3.07 17.28 -13.25
C GLY A 264 4.48 17.33 -12.64
N MET A 265 4.96 16.23 -12.02
CA MET A 265 6.38 16.14 -11.61
C MET A 265 7.32 16.21 -12.81
N LEU A 266 7.00 15.49 -13.91
CA LEU A 266 7.79 15.52 -15.15
C LEU A 266 7.85 16.92 -15.76
N ASP A 267 6.73 17.64 -15.80
CA ASP A 267 6.65 19.02 -16.29
C ASP A 267 7.49 19.99 -15.46
N ARG A 268 7.75 19.66 -14.19
CA ARG A 268 8.65 20.39 -13.29
C ARG A 268 10.10 19.89 -13.34
N GLY A 269 10.44 18.99 -14.29
CA GLY A 269 11.79 18.49 -14.53
C GLY A 269 12.17 17.27 -13.70
N ALA A 270 11.22 16.53 -13.16
CA ALA A 270 11.50 15.25 -12.48
C ALA A 270 12.08 14.23 -13.46
N VAL A 271 13.11 13.52 -13.01
CA VAL A 271 13.69 12.35 -13.68
C VAL A 271 13.56 11.09 -12.84
N THR A 272 12.99 11.24 -11.64
CA THR A 272 12.74 10.20 -10.64
C THR A 272 11.44 10.53 -9.91
N PHE A 273 10.93 9.59 -9.13
CA PHE A 273 9.72 9.78 -8.32
C PHE A 273 10.02 10.63 -7.09
N TRP A 274 9.30 11.74 -6.92
CA TRP A 274 9.49 12.65 -5.78
C TRP A 274 8.68 12.20 -4.57
N GLU A 275 9.22 12.46 -3.37
CA GLU A 275 8.62 12.15 -2.08
C GLU A 275 7.22 12.77 -1.89
N GLU A 276 7.02 13.96 -2.47
CA GLU A 276 5.78 14.71 -2.43
C GLU A 276 5.73 15.67 -3.62
N PHE A 277 4.52 15.95 -4.09
CA PHE A 277 4.28 16.93 -5.15
C PHE A 277 2.97 17.66 -4.87
N ASP A 278 3.05 18.99 -4.89
CA ASP A 278 1.90 19.88 -4.87
C ASP A 278 1.84 20.62 -6.20
N PRO A 279 0.86 20.35 -7.08
CA PRO A 279 0.71 21.03 -8.36
C PRO A 279 0.45 22.53 -8.23
N GLU A 280 -0.14 22.97 -7.10
CA GLU A 280 -0.46 24.38 -6.84
C GLU A 280 0.70 25.15 -6.20
N ALA A 281 1.73 24.47 -5.71
CA ALA A 281 2.87 25.12 -5.08
C ALA A 281 3.69 25.93 -6.10
N PRO A 282 4.22 27.11 -5.72
CA PRO A 282 5.14 27.88 -6.55
C PRO A 282 6.37 27.06 -6.97
N VAL A 283 6.88 27.28 -8.17
CA VAL A 283 8.05 26.56 -8.70
C VAL A 283 9.26 26.68 -7.77
N GLU A 284 9.42 27.84 -7.13
CA GLU A 284 10.53 28.14 -6.23
C GLU A 284 10.52 27.29 -4.95
N THR A 285 9.36 26.77 -4.54
CA THR A 285 9.17 25.97 -3.33
C THR A 285 9.03 24.47 -3.59
N GLN A 286 9.14 24.03 -4.83
CA GLN A 286 8.96 22.62 -5.23
C GLN A 286 9.88 21.65 -4.50
N TYR A 287 11.03 22.10 -4.03
CA TYR A 287 12.04 21.27 -3.36
C TYR A 287 12.06 21.47 -1.84
N ASP A 288 11.20 22.38 -1.33
CA ASP A 288 11.14 22.68 0.10
C ASP A 288 10.48 21.54 0.85
N MET A 289 11.05 21.16 1.98
CA MET A 289 10.44 20.17 2.88
C MET A 289 11.09 20.28 4.26
N TYR A 290 10.30 20.08 5.32
CA TYR A 290 10.76 20.08 6.71
C TYR A 290 11.56 21.35 7.10
N GLY A 291 11.22 22.50 6.51
CA GLY A 291 11.90 23.79 6.78
C GLY A 291 13.25 23.94 6.08
N ASP A 292 13.65 23.01 5.22
CA ASP A 292 14.82 23.12 4.35
C ASP A 292 14.39 23.34 2.90
N ARG A 293 14.94 24.40 2.26
CA ARG A 293 14.65 24.77 0.88
C ARG A 293 14.91 23.65 -0.13
N PHE A 294 15.79 22.72 0.17
CA PHE A 294 16.10 21.56 -0.65
C PHE A 294 15.89 20.25 0.13
N GLY A 295 14.99 20.25 1.11
CA GLY A 295 14.72 19.13 2.00
C GLY A 295 14.11 17.93 1.33
N LYS A 296 13.30 18.13 0.27
CA LYS A 296 12.56 17.06 -0.41
C LYS A 296 13.47 15.98 -1.00
N SER A 297 13.10 14.72 -0.81
CA SER A 297 13.70 13.60 -1.53
C SER A 297 13.15 13.54 -2.95
N LEU A 298 14.03 13.64 -3.94
CA LEU A 298 13.64 13.60 -5.35
C LEU A 298 13.72 12.19 -5.94
N CYS A 299 14.06 11.19 -5.13
CA CYS A 299 14.02 9.77 -5.48
C CYS A 299 13.52 9.01 -4.26
N HIS A 300 12.22 8.72 -4.22
CA HIS A 300 11.53 8.16 -3.07
C HIS A 300 10.65 6.99 -3.48
N ALA A 301 10.85 5.84 -2.83
CA ALA A 301 10.28 4.56 -3.26
C ALA A 301 8.74 4.56 -3.23
N TRP A 302 8.12 5.14 -2.21
CA TRP A 302 6.66 5.17 -2.07
C TRP A 302 5.92 5.91 -3.20
N ALA A 303 6.63 6.68 -4.01
CA ALA A 303 6.04 7.38 -5.15
C ALA A 303 6.08 6.59 -6.47
N ALA A 304 6.65 5.37 -6.48
CA ALA A 304 6.83 4.57 -7.69
C ALA A 304 5.58 3.75 -8.09
N SER A 305 4.46 3.93 -7.43
CA SER A 305 3.22 3.20 -7.64
C SER A 305 2.67 3.19 -9.08
N PRO A 306 2.89 4.20 -9.95
CA PRO A 306 2.45 4.11 -11.34
C PRO A 306 2.98 2.88 -12.09
N ILE A 307 4.16 2.37 -11.74
CA ILE A 307 4.73 1.15 -12.33
C ILE A 307 3.76 -0.04 -12.11
N TYR A 308 3.29 -0.22 -10.89
CA TYR A 308 2.34 -1.27 -10.54
C TYR A 308 0.99 -1.10 -11.26
N PHE A 309 0.42 0.12 -11.24
CA PHE A 309 -0.89 0.34 -11.84
C PHE A 309 -0.87 0.18 -13.35
N LEU A 310 0.12 0.73 -14.02
CA LEU A 310 0.25 0.59 -15.47
C LEU A 310 0.43 -0.89 -15.85
N ALA A 311 1.30 -1.62 -15.18
CA ALA A 311 1.56 -3.02 -15.49
C ALA A 311 0.34 -3.92 -15.24
N LYS A 312 -0.28 -3.82 -14.06
CA LYS A 312 -1.38 -4.69 -13.65
C LYS A 312 -2.70 -4.35 -14.31
N TYR A 313 -3.06 -3.07 -14.33
CA TYR A 313 -4.42 -2.66 -14.70
C TYR A 313 -4.52 -2.14 -16.12
N PHE A 314 -3.47 -1.57 -16.70
CA PHE A 314 -3.54 -1.03 -18.07
C PHE A 314 -2.87 -1.94 -19.10
N MET A 315 -1.63 -2.36 -18.86
CA MET A 315 -1.00 -3.41 -19.69
C MET A 315 -1.64 -4.77 -19.42
N GLY A 316 -2.31 -4.92 -18.28
CA GLY A 316 -3.24 -5.97 -17.97
C GLY A 316 -2.63 -7.28 -17.51
N LEU A 317 -1.37 -7.32 -17.08
CA LEU A 317 -0.77 -8.53 -16.52
C LEU A 317 -1.32 -8.78 -15.11
N LYS A 318 -2.23 -9.74 -14.98
CA LYS A 318 -2.86 -10.11 -13.71
C LYS A 318 -2.47 -11.53 -13.31
N PHE A 319 -1.85 -11.67 -12.16
CA PHE A 319 -1.56 -12.98 -11.57
C PHE A 319 -2.85 -13.57 -10.98
N THR A 320 -3.15 -14.85 -11.28
CA THR A 320 -4.41 -15.51 -10.91
C THR A 320 -4.27 -16.55 -9.82
N GLY A 321 -3.04 -16.87 -9.42
CA GLY A 321 -2.73 -17.85 -8.39
C GLY A 321 -1.56 -17.44 -7.52
N VAL A 322 -1.40 -18.12 -6.40
CA VAL A 322 -0.27 -17.93 -5.48
C VAL A 322 1.04 -18.28 -6.16
N GLY A 323 2.05 -17.43 -5.99
CA GLY A 323 3.40 -17.64 -6.50
C GLY A 323 3.65 -17.08 -7.90
N GLY A 324 2.72 -16.34 -8.48
CA GLY A 324 2.92 -15.65 -9.76
C GLY A 324 3.14 -16.57 -10.96
N LYS A 325 2.81 -17.87 -10.85
CA LYS A 325 3.00 -18.88 -11.92
C LYS A 325 1.92 -18.80 -12.98
N GLU A 326 0.71 -18.50 -12.56
CA GLU A 326 -0.45 -18.37 -13.44
C GLU A 326 -0.80 -16.90 -13.60
N PHE A 327 -1.09 -16.49 -14.81
CA PHE A 327 -1.47 -15.13 -15.12
C PHE A 327 -2.36 -15.06 -16.36
N VAL A 328 -3.09 -13.97 -16.48
CA VAL A 328 -3.80 -13.56 -17.69
C VAL A 328 -3.33 -12.19 -18.13
N VAL A 329 -3.51 -11.87 -19.41
CA VAL A 329 -3.25 -10.52 -19.94
C VAL A 329 -4.57 -9.96 -20.44
N GLU A 330 -5.07 -8.94 -19.77
CA GLU A 330 -6.31 -8.24 -20.07
C GLU A 330 -6.01 -6.75 -20.24
N SER A 331 -5.40 -6.37 -21.35
CA SER A 331 -4.95 -5.01 -21.63
C SER A 331 -6.11 -4.07 -21.94
N HIS A 332 -6.05 -2.87 -21.39
CA HIS A 332 -6.97 -1.76 -21.66
C HIS A 332 -6.40 -0.86 -22.76
N THR A 333 -6.41 -1.37 -24.01
CA THR A 333 -5.85 -0.70 -25.19
C THR A 333 -6.58 0.60 -25.57
N GLU A 334 -7.84 0.75 -25.15
CA GLU A 334 -8.67 1.94 -25.38
C GLU A 334 -8.12 3.24 -24.77
N PHE A 335 -7.16 3.15 -23.85
CA PHE A 335 -6.55 4.30 -23.21
C PHE A 335 -5.25 4.78 -23.87
N PHE A 336 -4.73 4.06 -24.89
CA PHE A 336 -3.40 4.32 -25.45
C PHE A 336 -3.41 4.20 -26.98
N ASP A 337 -2.70 5.10 -27.64
CA ASP A 337 -2.45 5.00 -29.08
C ASP A 337 -1.58 3.77 -29.39
N SER A 338 -0.55 3.55 -28.58
CA SER A 338 0.32 2.38 -28.66
C SER A 338 1.08 2.20 -27.34
N PHE A 339 1.57 0.98 -27.08
CA PHE A 339 2.55 0.70 -26.02
C PHE A 339 3.36 -0.55 -26.33
N ASP A 340 4.55 -0.62 -25.77
CA ASP A 340 5.46 -1.75 -25.80
C ASP A 340 6.05 -1.93 -24.41
N CYS A 341 5.82 -3.07 -23.76
CA CYS A 341 6.32 -3.34 -22.42
C CYS A 341 6.72 -4.80 -22.24
N THR A 342 7.73 -5.02 -21.41
CA THR A 342 8.17 -6.33 -20.98
C THR A 342 8.09 -6.43 -19.48
N LEU A 343 7.31 -7.40 -18.98
CA LEU A 343 7.02 -7.57 -17.56
C LEU A 343 7.52 -8.93 -17.06
N PRO A 344 8.10 -9.01 -15.85
CA PRO A 344 8.58 -10.27 -15.30
C PRO A 344 7.41 -11.16 -14.87
N VAL A 345 7.61 -12.46 -15.00
CA VAL A 345 6.75 -13.52 -14.45
C VAL A 345 7.62 -14.55 -13.73
N ALA A 346 7.02 -15.50 -13.01
CA ALA A 346 7.77 -16.49 -12.23
C ALA A 346 8.80 -17.26 -13.07
N GLU A 347 8.46 -17.57 -14.31
CA GLU A 347 9.33 -18.29 -15.24
C GLU A 347 9.52 -17.47 -16.54
N GLY A 348 10.41 -16.47 -16.50
CA GLY A 348 10.75 -15.64 -17.66
C GLY A 348 10.10 -14.27 -17.64
N GLN A 349 9.57 -13.85 -18.78
CA GLN A 349 8.93 -12.55 -18.98
C GLN A 349 7.81 -12.61 -20.01
N VAL A 350 6.91 -11.64 -19.96
CA VAL A 350 5.85 -11.44 -20.94
C VAL A 350 6.09 -10.11 -21.65
N HIS A 351 6.16 -10.15 -22.97
CA HIS A 351 6.23 -8.98 -23.83
C HIS A 351 4.83 -8.68 -24.35
N ILE A 352 4.33 -7.47 -24.14
CA ILE A 352 2.99 -7.03 -24.49
C ILE A 352 3.12 -5.79 -25.37
N VAL A 353 2.64 -5.88 -26.59
CA VAL A 353 2.71 -4.79 -27.57
C VAL A 353 1.33 -4.48 -28.10
N TRP A 354 0.94 -3.23 -28.05
CA TRP A 354 -0.21 -2.66 -28.74
C TRP A 354 0.29 -1.66 -29.78
N ASP A 355 0.04 -1.89 -31.07
CA ASP A 355 0.50 -1.04 -32.17
C ASP A 355 -0.57 -0.07 -32.70
N GLY A 356 -1.70 0.03 -31.98
CA GLY A 356 -2.87 0.81 -32.39
C GLY A 356 -3.93 0.01 -33.15
N ASN A 357 -3.63 -1.23 -33.56
CA ASN A 357 -4.55 -2.10 -34.29
C ASN A 357 -4.60 -3.52 -33.72
N GLU A 358 -3.46 -4.06 -33.31
CA GLU A 358 -3.33 -5.45 -32.85
C GLU A 358 -2.59 -5.52 -31.53
N LEU A 359 -3.15 -6.30 -30.56
CA LEU A 359 -2.48 -6.64 -29.32
C LEU A 359 -1.70 -7.94 -29.48
N LYS A 360 -0.39 -7.90 -29.25
CA LYS A 360 0.50 -9.06 -29.29
C LYS A 360 1.01 -9.35 -27.89
N VAL A 361 0.95 -10.63 -27.49
CA VAL A 361 1.41 -11.09 -26.18
C VAL A 361 2.32 -12.30 -26.42
N GLU A 362 3.58 -12.17 -26.00
CA GLU A 362 4.59 -13.22 -26.17
C GLU A 362 5.23 -13.54 -24.82
N LYS A 363 5.22 -14.83 -24.42
CA LYS A 363 5.96 -15.30 -23.23
C LYS A 363 7.31 -15.85 -23.67
N THR A 364 8.39 -15.40 -23.02
CA THR A 364 9.74 -15.93 -23.21
C THR A 364 10.26 -16.57 -21.94
N ALA A 365 10.97 -17.69 -22.06
CA ALA A 365 11.50 -18.47 -20.94
C ALA A 365 12.79 -17.87 -20.33
N HIS A 366 13.38 -16.84 -20.95
CA HIS A 366 14.60 -16.20 -20.47
C HIS A 366 14.29 -14.78 -20.00
N ARG A 367 14.76 -14.43 -18.81
CA ARG A 367 14.84 -13.02 -18.37
C ARG A 367 15.99 -12.34 -19.11
N LEU A 368 15.77 -11.11 -19.56
CA LEU A 368 16.86 -10.22 -19.90
C LEU A 368 17.58 -9.84 -18.60
N ASP A 369 18.87 -10.07 -18.49
CA ASP A 369 19.68 -9.53 -17.40
C ASP A 369 19.65 -8.00 -17.51
N LEU A 370 19.05 -7.34 -16.50
CA LEU A 370 19.00 -5.89 -16.37
C LEU A 370 20.25 -5.38 -15.70
#